data_848841bfe302fa2d8bc3f74b3474f275
#
_entry.id   848841bfe302fa2d8bc3f74b3474f275
#
_cell.length_a   1.000
_cell.length_b   1.000
_cell.length_c   1.000
_cell.angle_alpha   90.00
_cell.angle_beta   90.00
_cell.angle_gamma   90.00
#
_symmetry.space_group_name_H-M   'P 1'
#
loop_
_entity.id
_entity.type
_entity.pdbx_description
1 polymer ?
#
loop_
_entity_poly.entity_id
_entity_poly.type
_entity_poly.pdbx_seq_one_letter_code
_entity_poly.pdbx_strand_id
1 'polypeptide(L)'
;MYKKILVPHAGTLAGDEALLHAIHIAKASSSKIILLHIVEEIIYPPSFALSTSERKSLFKSVDNANESVKKDMETEMEKRREKCNENGLESEIIVLIGNAAEIILNMVKEKNIDLIVMAKRRKLIGVKKLLSLGSVSRKIVENVNCPVVLIDIENL
;
A
#
# COMPACT_ATOMS: atom_id res chain seq x y z
N MET A 1 2.93 22.65 -6.58
CA MET A 1 2.20 22.55 -5.32
C MET A 1 2.61 21.27 -4.57
N TYR A 2 2.32 20.10 -5.09
CA TYR A 2 2.83 18.86 -4.53
C TYR A 2 4.21 18.52 -5.09
N LYS A 3 5.11 17.96 -4.25
CA LYS A 3 6.44 17.51 -4.67
C LYS A 3 6.56 15.98 -4.61
N LYS A 4 5.90 15.36 -3.63
CA LYS A 4 5.94 13.90 -3.41
C LYS A 4 4.53 13.37 -3.16
N ILE A 5 4.08 12.48 -4.02
CA ILE A 5 2.79 11.80 -3.92
C ILE A 5 3.02 10.36 -3.51
N LEU A 6 2.42 9.95 -2.40
CA LEU A 6 2.43 8.56 -1.94
C LEU A 6 1.20 7.84 -2.50
N VAL A 7 1.42 6.69 -3.12
CA VAL A 7 0.37 5.80 -3.63
C VAL A 7 0.48 4.44 -2.93
N PRO A 8 -0.23 4.25 -1.81
CA PRO A 8 -0.40 2.92 -1.23
C PRO A 8 -1.20 2.03 -2.19
N HIS A 9 -0.59 0.93 -2.64
CA HIS A 9 -1.13 0.08 -3.69
C HIS A 9 -1.25 -1.37 -3.21
N ALA A 10 -2.45 -1.92 -3.19
CA ALA A 10 -2.71 -3.27 -2.69
C ALA A 10 -2.54 -4.39 -3.76
N GLY A 11 -1.99 -4.08 -4.93
CA GLY A 11 -1.89 -5.05 -6.04
C GLY A 11 -3.20 -5.29 -6.78
N THR A 12 -4.20 -4.44 -6.61
CA THR A 12 -5.55 -4.61 -7.15
C THR A 12 -5.86 -3.60 -8.26
N LEU A 13 -6.90 -3.86 -9.07
CA LEU A 13 -7.39 -2.91 -10.07
C LEU A 13 -7.77 -1.56 -9.46
N ALA A 14 -8.30 -1.57 -8.22
CA ALA A 14 -8.59 -0.33 -7.49
C ALA A 14 -7.32 0.48 -7.20
N GLY A 15 -6.22 -0.21 -6.88
CA GLY A 15 -4.91 0.42 -6.74
C GLY A 15 -4.39 0.98 -8.07
N ASP A 16 -4.60 0.26 -9.16
CA ASP A 16 -4.22 0.71 -10.49
C ASP A 16 -4.96 2.00 -10.88
N GLU A 17 -6.24 2.12 -10.55
CA GLU A 17 -7.03 3.34 -10.78
C GLU A 17 -6.51 4.50 -9.91
N ALA A 18 -6.23 4.25 -8.63
CA ALA A 18 -5.62 5.26 -7.77
C ALA A 18 -4.26 5.75 -8.33
N LEU A 19 -3.46 4.84 -8.90
CA LEU A 19 -2.21 5.21 -9.56
C LEU A 19 -2.43 6.09 -10.79
N LEU A 20 -3.46 5.82 -11.61
CA LEU A 20 -3.80 6.67 -12.77
C LEU A 20 -4.17 8.09 -12.33
N HIS A 21 -4.97 8.25 -11.27
CA HIS A 21 -5.26 9.56 -10.68
C HIS A 21 -3.99 10.25 -10.16
N ALA A 22 -3.11 9.51 -9.48
CA ALA A 22 -1.84 10.05 -8.99
C ALA A 22 -0.94 10.52 -10.14
N ILE A 23 -0.86 9.76 -11.23
CA ILE A 23 -0.12 10.14 -12.45
C ILE A 23 -0.66 11.45 -13.03
N HIS A 24 -1.99 11.58 -13.13
CA HIS A 24 -2.62 12.81 -13.63
C HIS A 24 -2.26 14.03 -12.77
N ILE A 25 -2.33 13.90 -11.44
CA ILE A 25 -1.98 14.97 -10.52
C ILE A 25 -0.47 15.26 -10.58
N ALA A 26 0.38 14.23 -10.64
CA ALA A 26 1.83 14.38 -10.71
C ALA A 26 2.27 15.12 -11.98
N LYS A 27 1.64 14.86 -13.12
CA LYS A 27 1.91 15.59 -14.38
C LYS A 27 1.62 17.08 -14.24
N ALA A 28 0.52 17.44 -13.58
CA ALA A 28 0.14 18.84 -13.40
C ALA A 28 1.03 19.59 -12.38
N SER A 29 1.68 18.88 -11.46
CA SER A 29 2.48 19.47 -10.39
C SER A 29 3.98 19.15 -10.47
N SER A 30 4.41 18.38 -11.47
CA SER A 30 5.78 17.87 -11.62
C SER A 30 6.26 17.15 -10.35
N SER A 31 5.41 16.29 -9.80
CA SER A 31 5.66 15.56 -8.56
C SER A 31 6.34 14.23 -8.81
N LYS A 32 7.14 13.78 -7.85
CA LYS A 32 7.61 12.39 -7.76
C LYS A 32 6.51 11.50 -7.17
N ILE A 33 6.33 10.31 -7.75
CA ILE A 33 5.42 9.29 -7.22
C ILE A 33 6.23 8.27 -6.40
N ILE A 34 5.74 7.96 -5.18
CA ILE A 34 6.23 6.86 -4.37
C ILE A 34 5.13 5.80 -4.33
N LEU A 35 5.38 4.69 -5.03
CA LEU A 35 4.47 3.55 -5.08
C LEU A 35 4.82 2.60 -3.94
N LEU A 36 3.95 2.49 -2.96
CA LEU A 36 4.16 1.70 -1.75
C LEU A 36 3.25 0.48 -1.74
N HIS A 37 3.82 -0.71 -1.72
CA HIS A 37 3.10 -1.95 -1.42
C HIS A 37 3.47 -2.47 -0.05
N ILE A 38 2.49 -2.92 0.71
CA ILE A 38 2.71 -3.51 2.04
C ILE A 38 2.16 -4.92 2.03
N VAL A 39 3.04 -5.88 2.25
CA VAL A 39 2.70 -7.27 2.48
C VAL A 39 2.27 -7.40 3.94
N GLU A 40 1.02 -7.80 4.18
CA GLU A 40 0.58 -8.10 5.53
C GLU A 40 1.38 -9.29 6.07
N GLU A 41 1.99 -9.13 7.23
CA GLU A 41 2.82 -10.15 7.84
C GLU A 41 2.00 -11.41 8.13
N ILE A 42 2.51 -12.56 7.70
CA ILE A 42 1.93 -13.85 8.08
C ILE A 42 2.25 -14.07 9.56
N ILE A 43 1.21 -14.08 10.39
CA ILE A 43 1.34 -14.30 11.83
C ILE A 43 1.72 -15.75 12.08
N TYR A 44 2.71 -15.96 12.94
CA TYR A 44 3.10 -17.31 13.36
C TYR A 44 1.92 -17.99 14.06
N PRO A 45 1.57 -19.24 13.65
CA PRO A 45 0.55 -19.98 14.35
C PRO A 45 0.99 -20.29 15.79
N PRO A 46 0.05 -20.51 16.72
CA PRO A 46 0.37 -20.90 18.08
C PRO A 46 1.28 -22.15 18.09
N SER A 47 2.46 -22.00 18.66
CA SER A 47 3.52 -23.03 18.62
C SER A 47 3.82 -23.67 19.98
N PHE A 48 2.93 -23.52 20.97
CA PHE A 48 3.11 -24.02 22.32
C PHE A 48 3.16 -25.56 22.41
N ALA A 49 2.61 -26.26 21.44
CA ALA A 49 2.64 -27.74 21.36
C ALA A 49 3.83 -28.28 20.54
N LEU A 50 4.66 -27.42 19.96
CA LEU A 50 5.79 -27.81 19.12
C LEU A 50 7.08 -27.90 19.93
N SER A 51 7.95 -28.83 19.56
CA SER A 51 9.34 -28.90 20.05
C SER A 51 10.15 -27.68 19.57
N THR A 52 11.30 -27.44 20.19
CA THR A 52 12.19 -26.32 19.80
C THR A 52 12.65 -26.40 18.34
N SER A 53 12.92 -27.62 17.84
CA SER A 53 13.34 -27.84 16.44
C SER A 53 12.20 -27.58 15.44
N GLU A 54 10.99 -28.07 15.73
CA GLU A 54 9.81 -27.85 14.90
C GLU A 54 9.45 -26.37 14.87
N ARG A 55 9.55 -25.67 15.99
CA ARG A 55 9.32 -24.23 16.11
C ARG A 55 10.29 -23.44 15.24
N LYS A 56 11.60 -23.74 15.28
CA LYS A 56 12.60 -23.12 14.40
C LYS A 56 12.33 -23.36 12.93
N SER A 57 11.94 -24.59 12.56
CA SER A 57 11.60 -24.94 11.19
C SER A 57 10.36 -24.15 10.69
N LEU A 58 9.34 -24.06 11.54
CA LEU A 58 8.12 -23.29 11.23
C LEU A 58 8.43 -21.80 11.02
N PHE A 59 9.20 -21.17 11.90
CA PHE A 59 9.57 -19.76 11.79
C PHE A 59 10.35 -19.50 10.51
N LYS A 60 11.33 -20.33 10.19
CA LYS A 60 12.08 -20.22 8.94
C LYS A 60 11.18 -20.35 7.70
N SER A 61 10.18 -21.24 7.74
CA SER A 61 9.23 -21.43 6.63
C SER A 61 8.35 -20.21 6.44
N VAL A 62 7.87 -19.59 7.53
CA VAL A 62 7.06 -18.37 7.49
C VAL A 62 7.89 -17.18 6.98
N ASP A 63 9.12 -17.02 7.47
CA ASP A 63 10.01 -15.96 7.01
C ASP A 63 10.33 -16.09 5.53
N ASN A 64 10.63 -17.30 5.05
CA ASN A 64 10.86 -17.56 3.63
C ASN A 64 9.62 -17.26 2.78
N ALA A 65 8.41 -17.59 3.27
CA ALA A 65 7.17 -17.29 2.58
C ALA A 65 6.93 -15.77 2.49
N ASN A 66 7.17 -15.02 3.57
CA ASN A 66 7.07 -13.56 3.59
C ASN A 66 8.02 -12.92 2.58
N GLU A 67 9.29 -13.35 2.55
CA GLU A 67 10.29 -12.83 1.62
C GLU A 67 9.96 -13.18 0.16
N SER A 68 9.42 -14.38 -0.10
CA SER A 68 8.98 -14.76 -1.45
C SER A 68 7.84 -13.88 -1.95
N VAL A 69 6.82 -13.67 -1.12
CA VAL A 69 5.69 -12.78 -1.47
C VAL A 69 6.16 -11.34 -1.69
N LYS A 70 7.07 -10.85 -0.85
CA LYS A 70 7.66 -9.52 -1.02
C LYS A 70 8.35 -9.37 -2.38
N LYS A 71 9.17 -10.34 -2.78
CA LYS A 71 9.87 -10.34 -4.06
C LYS A 71 8.91 -10.37 -5.25
N ASP A 72 7.86 -11.18 -5.17
CA ASP A 72 6.83 -11.22 -6.20
C ASP A 72 6.12 -9.87 -6.32
N MET A 73 5.83 -9.22 -5.20
CA MET A 73 5.21 -7.90 -5.17
C MET A 73 6.15 -6.79 -5.68
N GLU A 74 7.45 -6.88 -5.44
CA GLU A 74 8.44 -5.98 -6.03
C GLU A 74 8.37 -6.03 -7.58
N THR A 75 8.30 -7.23 -8.14
CA THR A 75 8.14 -7.43 -9.59
C THR A 75 6.82 -6.86 -10.11
N GLU A 76 5.73 -7.07 -9.40
CA GLU A 76 4.42 -6.53 -9.76
C GLU A 76 4.37 -5.00 -9.67
N MET A 77 5.00 -4.40 -8.67
CA MET A 77 5.07 -2.94 -8.53
C MET A 77 5.98 -2.32 -9.59
N GLU A 78 7.04 -3.01 -10.03
CA GLU A 78 7.89 -2.55 -11.11
C GLU A 78 7.12 -2.39 -12.43
N LYS A 79 6.26 -3.33 -12.77
CA LYS A 79 5.36 -3.22 -13.95
C LYS A 79 4.45 -1.98 -13.87
N ARG A 80 4.01 -1.63 -12.66
CA ARG A 80 3.19 -0.43 -12.44
C ARG A 80 4.00 0.85 -12.50
N ARG A 81 5.27 0.81 -12.06
CA ARG A 81 6.21 1.92 -12.19
C ARG A 81 6.46 2.29 -13.65
N GLU A 82 6.44 1.32 -14.56
CA GLU A 82 6.58 1.58 -15.99
C GLU A 82 5.54 2.58 -16.50
N LYS A 83 4.30 2.53 -16.00
CA LYS A 83 3.27 3.54 -16.33
C LYS A 83 3.67 4.96 -15.93
N CYS A 84 4.40 5.12 -14.83
CA CYS A 84 4.92 6.42 -14.42
C CYS A 84 6.02 6.89 -15.39
N ASN A 85 6.93 5.99 -15.75
CA ASN A 85 8.03 6.26 -16.68
C ASN A 85 7.52 6.64 -18.07
N GLU A 86 6.52 5.91 -18.60
CA GLU A 86 5.84 6.23 -19.88
C GLU A 86 5.21 7.62 -19.88
N ASN A 87 4.84 8.14 -18.71
CA ASN A 87 4.31 9.48 -18.54
C ASN A 87 5.37 10.53 -18.18
N GLY A 88 6.65 10.17 -18.24
CA GLY A 88 7.77 11.08 -17.97
C GLY A 88 7.91 11.50 -16.50
N LEU A 89 7.37 10.70 -15.57
CA LEU A 89 7.37 11.00 -14.14
C LEU A 89 8.49 10.25 -13.41
N GLU A 90 9.15 10.94 -12.49
CA GLU A 90 10.04 10.30 -11.54
C GLU A 90 9.22 9.46 -10.56
N SER A 91 9.63 8.21 -10.38
CA SER A 91 8.93 7.29 -9.47
C SER A 91 9.89 6.37 -8.73
N GLU A 92 9.47 5.96 -7.53
CA GLU A 92 10.17 5.05 -6.64
C GLU A 92 9.18 3.97 -6.20
N ILE A 93 9.62 2.71 -6.16
CA ILE A 93 8.83 1.63 -5.54
C ILE A 93 9.43 1.25 -4.19
N ILE A 94 8.55 0.97 -3.26
CA ILE A 94 8.89 0.49 -1.92
C ILE A 94 7.94 -0.65 -1.58
N VAL A 95 8.50 -1.81 -1.23
CA VAL A 95 7.73 -2.96 -0.75
C VAL A 95 8.20 -3.33 0.65
N LEU A 96 7.29 -3.29 1.61
CA LEU A 96 7.57 -3.56 3.03
C LEU A 96 6.63 -4.63 3.57
N ILE A 97 7.05 -5.31 4.62
CA ILE A 97 6.24 -6.29 5.36
C ILE A 97 5.82 -5.66 6.69
N GLY A 98 4.56 -5.76 7.06
CA GLY A 98 4.08 -5.31 8.36
C GLY A 98 2.68 -4.72 8.35
N ASN A 99 2.40 -3.85 9.34
CA ASN A 99 1.09 -3.20 9.46
C ASN A 99 0.95 -2.03 8.50
N ALA A 100 -0.02 -2.13 7.59
CA ALA A 100 -0.19 -1.16 6.51
C ALA A 100 -0.40 0.28 7.00
N ALA A 101 -1.27 0.48 8.00
CA ALA A 101 -1.55 1.83 8.48
C ALA A 101 -0.33 2.48 9.15
N GLU A 102 0.40 1.72 9.95
CA GLU A 102 1.59 2.22 10.65
C GLU A 102 2.72 2.56 9.67
N ILE A 103 2.98 1.67 8.71
CA ILE A 103 4.00 1.90 7.68
C ILE A 103 3.67 3.15 6.86
N ILE A 104 2.41 3.33 6.43
CA ILE A 104 2.00 4.51 5.66
C ILE A 104 2.18 5.79 6.49
N LEU A 105 1.73 5.80 7.75
CA LEU A 105 1.87 6.96 8.63
C LEU A 105 3.34 7.35 8.88
N ASN A 106 4.21 6.36 9.07
CA ASN A 106 5.65 6.60 9.21
C ASN A 106 6.26 7.13 7.92
N MET A 107 5.91 6.53 6.78
CA MET A 107 6.39 6.95 5.45
C MET A 107 6.03 8.41 5.15
N VAL A 108 4.82 8.84 5.52
CA VAL A 108 4.38 10.24 5.33
C VAL A 108 5.32 11.22 6.03
N LYS A 109 5.73 10.90 7.27
CA LYS A 109 6.63 11.72 8.06
C LYS A 109 8.07 11.67 7.56
N GLU A 110 8.60 10.46 7.37
CA GLU A 110 10.02 10.25 7.01
C GLU A 110 10.36 10.77 5.61
N LYS A 111 9.47 10.59 4.65
CA LYS A 111 9.66 11.02 3.26
C LYS A 111 9.14 12.45 2.99
N ASN A 112 8.49 13.10 3.96
CA ASN A 112 7.82 14.38 3.78
C ASN A 112 6.84 14.34 2.60
N ILE A 113 5.83 13.49 2.71
CA ILE A 113 4.79 13.31 1.68
C ILE A 113 3.82 14.48 1.70
N ASP A 114 3.54 15.03 0.53
CA ASP A 114 2.64 16.18 0.37
C ASP A 114 1.20 15.80 0.03
N LEU A 115 1.01 14.60 -0.53
CA LEU A 115 -0.29 14.07 -0.94
C LEU A 115 -0.31 12.56 -0.88
N ILE A 116 -1.40 12.00 -0.40
CA ILE A 116 -1.69 10.56 -0.52
C ILE A 116 -2.81 10.39 -1.55
N VAL A 117 -2.63 9.45 -2.49
CA VAL A 117 -3.69 9.00 -3.40
C VAL A 117 -3.85 7.50 -3.24
N MET A 118 -5.00 7.05 -2.79
CA MET A 118 -5.22 5.65 -2.48
C MET A 118 -6.63 5.18 -2.83
N ALA A 119 -6.76 3.89 -3.13
CA ALA A 119 -8.05 3.28 -3.34
C ALA A 119 -8.79 3.11 -2.01
N LYS A 120 -10.08 3.35 -2.05
CA LYS A 120 -10.99 3.02 -0.96
C LYS A 120 -11.33 1.53 -1.05
N ARG A 121 -10.95 0.76 -0.04
CA ARG A 121 -11.36 -0.64 0.03
C ARG A 121 -12.83 -0.71 0.43
N ARG A 122 -13.67 -1.24 -0.44
CA ARG A 122 -15.06 -1.54 -0.08
C ARG A 122 -15.12 -2.78 0.81
N LYS A 123 -15.72 -2.63 1.98
CA LYS A 123 -16.28 -3.74 2.73
C LYS A 123 -17.79 -3.60 2.72
N LEU A 124 -18.46 -4.67 2.22
CA LEU A 124 -19.83 -5.07 2.54
C LEU A 124 -21.00 -4.42 1.76
N ILE A 125 -21.80 -5.33 1.24
CA ILE A 125 -23.22 -5.20 0.82
C ILE A 125 -24.09 -5.01 2.07
N GLY A 126 -24.96 -4.01 2.11
CA GLY A 126 -25.97 -3.80 3.17
C GLY A 126 -25.92 -2.43 3.85
N VAL A 127 -26.78 -2.24 4.86
CA VAL A 127 -27.06 -0.98 5.58
C VAL A 127 -25.82 -0.27 6.18
N LYS A 128 -24.67 -0.94 6.25
CA LYS A 128 -23.38 -0.39 6.71
C LYS A 128 -22.62 0.41 5.64
N LYS A 129 -23.24 0.74 4.52
CA LYS A 129 -22.65 1.51 3.40
C LYS A 129 -22.16 2.91 3.81
N LEU A 130 -22.70 3.49 4.88
CA LEU A 130 -22.34 4.80 5.40
C LEU A 130 -21.05 4.84 6.25
N LEU A 131 -20.54 3.70 6.68
CA LEU A 131 -19.29 3.59 7.47
C LEU A 131 -18.15 2.91 6.67
N SER A 132 -18.12 3.10 5.39
CA SER A 132 -17.43 2.26 4.42
C SER A 132 -15.95 2.58 4.17
N LEU A 133 -15.30 3.37 5.02
CA LEU A 133 -13.84 3.45 5.01
C LEU A 133 -13.28 2.17 5.66
N GLY A 134 -12.40 1.46 4.94
CA GLY A 134 -11.65 0.36 5.54
C GLY A 134 -10.79 0.86 6.71
N SER A 135 -10.42 -0.03 7.62
CA SER A 135 -9.65 0.31 8.83
C SER A 135 -8.37 1.09 8.52
N VAL A 136 -7.64 0.71 7.47
CA VAL A 136 -6.41 1.38 7.03
C VAL A 136 -6.72 2.80 6.56
N SER A 137 -7.66 2.98 5.62
CA SER A 137 -8.01 4.30 5.08
C SER A 137 -8.49 5.25 6.17
N ARG A 138 -9.30 4.76 7.11
CA ARG A 138 -9.78 5.55 8.25
C ARG A 138 -8.62 6.01 9.12
N LYS A 139 -7.74 5.08 9.54
CA LYS A 139 -6.60 5.40 10.39
C LYS A 139 -5.65 6.41 9.73
N ILE A 140 -5.49 6.32 8.41
CA ILE A 140 -4.69 7.29 7.64
C ILE A 140 -5.35 8.66 7.66
N VAL A 141 -6.61 8.78 7.24
CA VAL A 141 -7.33 10.06 7.16
C VAL A 141 -7.39 10.77 8.51
N GLU A 142 -7.54 10.02 9.61
CA GLU A 142 -7.61 10.57 10.97
C GLU A 142 -6.25 11.06 11.51
N ASN A 143 -5.11 10.58 10.95
CA ASN A 143 -3.80 10.78 11.57
C ASN A 143 -2.74 11.45 10.67
N VAL A 144 -3.04 11.77 9.41
CA VAL A 144 -2.10 12.47 8.51
C VAL A 144 -2.34 13.97 8.50
N ASN A 145 -1.28 14.73 8.24
CA ASN A 145 -1.33 16.18 8.12
C ASN A 145 -1.26 16.66 6.65
N CYS A 146 -1.31 15.73 5.68
CA CYS A 146 -1.35 16.06 4.26
C CYS A 146 -2.71 15.69 3.66
N PRO A 147 -3.09 16.29 2.53
CA PRO A 147 -4.29 15.90 1.79
C PRO A 147 -4.30 14.43 1.42
N VAL A 148 -5.50 13.83 1.41
CA VAL A 148 -5.73 12.44 1.00
C VAL A 148 -6.82 12.42 -0.06
N VAL A 149 -6.51 11.86 -1.21
CA VAL A 149 -7.47 11.57 -2.27
C VAL A 149 -7.84 10.09 -2.18
N LEU A 150 -9.13 9.83 -1.96
CA LEU A 150 -9.69 8.48 -1.91
C LEU A 150 -10.43 8.18 -3.21
N ILE A 151 -9.97 7.16 -3.93
CA ILE A 151 -10.60 6.70 -5.16
C ILE A 151 -11.57 5.58 -4.82
N ASP A 152 -12.83 5.81 -5.10
CA ASP A 152 -13.91 4.82 -4.95
C ASP A 152 -14.27 4.27 -6.33
N ILE A 153 -14.13 2.96 -6.49
CA ILE A 153 -14.46 2.29 -7.74
C ILE A 153 -15.79 1.57 -7.55
N GLU A 154 -16.86 2.17 -8.09
CA GLU A 154 -18.22 1.62 -7.90
C GLU A 154 -18.51 0.39 -8.75
N ASN A 155 -17.82 0.22 -9.88
CA ASN A 155 -18.18 -0.77 -10.89
C ASN A 155 -16.95 -1.29 -11.66
N LEU A 156 -16.08 -2.04 -11.01
CA LEU A 156 -15.12 -2.92 -11.69
C LEU A 156 -15.37 -4.37 -11.34
#